data_295bdcf087ff3aaadd861772d67bbeaf
#
_entry.id   295bdcf087ff3aaadd861772d67bbeaf
#
_cell.length_a   1.000
_cell.length_b   1.000
_cell.length_c   1.000
_cell.angle_alpha   90.00
_cell.angle_beta   90.00
_cell.angle_gamma   90.00
#
_symmetry.space_group_name_H-M   'P 1'
#
loop_
_entity.id
_entity.type
_entity.pdbx_description
1 polymer ?
#
loop_
_entity_poly.entity_id
_entity_poly.type
_entity_poly.pdbx_seq_one_letter_code
_entity_poly.pdbx_strand_id
1 'polypeptide(L)'
;MLFRSSIAAFAQTPFERAGAVYNAQRYADAVALYDSIEVAQGVSPELYYNRGNAYYKMGKYAHAILNYERALLLAPGNPDIKYNLELANTRIADKIEVTGTFFINVWAEQVRDWFNSNTWATIAVVAFLLFIVGLVVYLFTDAMHMRIKKIGFFFALPMLIISAVALSSAIAQNNRCNAHNEAIVFAPEVAVKSSPADSGTELFILHEGTKVTLREQVGEWVEVTISDGNRGWLPIKTIEVI
;
A
#
# COMPACT_ATOMS: atom_id res chain seq x y z
N MET A 1 -31.88 -50.40 -3.37
CA MET A 1 -31.92 -49.06 -2.74
C MET A 1 -30.57 -48.41 -2.98
N LEU A 2 -30.43 -47.60 -4.02
CA LEU A 2 -29.17 -46.95 -4.42
C LEU A 2 -29.14 -45.57 -3.76
N PHE A 3 -28.30 -45.37 -2.76
CA PHE A 3 -27.99 -44.06 -2.21
C PHE A 3 -27.21 -43.27 -3.26
N ARG A 4 -27.86 -42.35 -3.96
CA ARG A 4 -27.21 -41.26 -4.69
C ARG A 4 -26.71 -40.28 -3.66
N SER A 5 -25.44 -40.33 -3.31
CA SER A 5 -24.74 -39.24 -2.64
C SER A 5 -24.63 -38.06 -3.62
N SER A 6 -25.51 -37.11 -3.46
CA SER A 6 -25.38 -35.79 -4.10
C SER A 6 -24.18 -35.09 -3.46
N ILE A 7 -23.00 -35.23 -4.06
CA ILE A 7 -21.89 -34.34 -3.78
C ILE A 7 -22.36 -32.98 -4.30
N ALA A 8 -22.78 -32.08 -3.40
CA ALA A 8 -22.97 -30.70 -3.72
C ALA A 8 -21.63 -30.18 -4.25
N ALA A 9 -21.56 -29.98 -5.54
CA ALA A 9 -20.44 -29.27 -6.14
C ALA A 9 -20.49 -27.84 -5.57
N PHE A 10 -19.64 -27.57 -4.57
CA PHE A 10 -19.42 -26.21 -4.10
C PHE A 10 -18.96 -25.40 -5.30
N ALA A 11 -19.79 -24.46 -5.76
CA ALA A 11 -19.44 -23.56 -6.82
C ALA A 11 -18.15 -22.82 -6.41
N GLN A 12 -17.09 -22.99 -7.19
CA GLN A 12 -15.81 -22.32 -6.94
C GLN A 12 -16.03 -20.81 -6.86
N THR A 13 -15.47 -20.17 -5.85
CA THR A 13 -15.48 -18.72 -5.77
C THR A 13 -14.80 -18.11 -6.99
N PRO A 14 -15.15 -16.86 -7.40
CA PRO A 14 -14.46 -16.18 -8.49
C PRO A 14 -12.93 -16.16 -8.30
N PHE A 15 -12.45 -15.99 -7.08
CA PHE A 15 -11.02 -16.04 -6.74
C PHE A 15 -10.40 -17.42 -6.97
N GLU A 16 -11.07 -18.50 -6.54
CA GLU A 16 -10.58 -19.87 -6.77
C GLU A 16 -10.50 -20.19 -8.26
N ARG A 17 -11.47 -19.70 -9.06
CA ARG A 17 -11.44 -19.85 -10.52
C ARG A 17 -10.27 -19.11 -11.14
N ALA A 18 -10.03 -17.86 -10.74
CA ALA A 18 -8.90 -17.07 -11.23
C ALA A 18 -7.57 -17.73 -10.86
N GLY A 19 -7.44 -18.25 -9.62
CA GLY A 19 -6.28 -18.97 -9.15
C GLY A 19 -6.04 -20.29 -9.92
N ALA A 20 -7.11 -21.04 -10.26
CA ALA A 20 -7.00 -22.26 -11.06
C ALA A 20 -6.51 -21.95 -12.48
N VAL A 21 -6.99 -20.87 -13.09
CA VAL A 21 -6.55 -20.40 -14.42
C VAL A 21 -5.09 -19.93 -14.39
N TYR A 22 -4.69 -19.21 -13.33
CA TYR A 22 -3.29 -18.82 -13.11
C TYR A 22 -2.39 -20.05 -12.98
N ASN A 23 -2.78 -21.06 -12.19
CA ASN A 23 -2.02 -22.31 -12.02
C ASN A 23 -1.91 -23.13 -13.32
N ALA A 24 -2.89 -22.99 -14.21
CA ALA A 24 -2.86 -23.54 -15.57
C ALA A 24 -1.97 -22.73 -16.54
N GLN A 25 -1.22 -21.72 -16.02
CA GLN A 25 -0.32 -20.82 -16.75
C GLN A 25 -1.06 -19.92 -17.80
N ARG A 26 -2.37 -19.83 -17.71
CA ARG A 26 -3.20 -18.95 -18.55
C ARG A 26 -3.28 -17.56 -17.91
N TYR A 27 -2.15 -16.88 -17.83
CA TYR A 27 -2.01 -15.65 -17.05
C TYR A 27 -2.89 -14.50 -17.56
N ALA A 28 -3.05 -14.34 -18.88
CA ALA A 28 -3.91 -13.33 -19.46
C ALA A 28 -5.39 -13.54 -19.10
N ASP A 29 -5.85 -14.80 -19.11
CA ASP A 29 -7.22 -15.13 -18.71
C ASP A 29 -7.43 -14.94 -17.20
N ALA A 30 -6.40 -15.22 -16.39
CA ALA A 30 -6.43 -14.95 -14.95
C ALA A 30 -6.56 -13.45 -14.67
N VAL A 31 -5.82 -12.59 -15.38
CA VAL A 31 -5.97 -11.12 -15.28
C VAL A 31 -7.39 -10.71 -15.59
N ALA A 32 -7.98 -11.16 -16.69
CA ALA A 32 -9.37 -10.82 -17.06
C ALA A 32 -10.40 -11.25 -15.99
N LEU A 33 -10.15 -12.39 -15.31
CA LEU A 33 -10.97 -12.82 -14.17
C LEU A 33 -10.78 -11.91 -12.96
N TYR A 34 -9.55 -11.51 -12.63
CA TYR A 34 -9.30 -10.54 -11.55
C TYR A 34 -9.94 -9.19 -11.83
N ASP A 35 -9.88 -8.70 -13.08
CA ASP A 35 -10.59 -7.47 -13.49
C ASP A 35 -12.11 -7.59 -13.30
N SER A 36 -12.69 -8.75 -13.62
CA SER A 36 -14.11 -9.02 -13.38
C SER A 36 -14.46 -9.05 -11.89
N ILE A 37 -13.55 -9.55 -11.04
CA ILE A 37 -13.72 -9.58 -9.58
C ILE A 37 -13.68 -8.15 -9.04
N GLU A 38 -12.75 -7.31 -9.51
CA GLU A 38 -12.64 -5.91 -9.12
C GLU A 38 -13.95 -5.15 -9.37
N VAL A 39 -14.52 -5.32 -10.55
CA VAL A 39 -15.80 -4.68 -10.91
C VAL A 39 -16.96 -5.18 -10.06
N ALA A 40 -17.01 -6.48 -9.74
CA ALA A 40 -18.14 -7.11 -9.05
C ALA A 40 -18.08 -6.99 -7.52
N GLN A 41 -16.88 -7.02 -6.94
CA GLN A 41 -16.67 -7.15 -5.49
C GLN A 41 -15.82 -6.01 -4.90
N GLY A 42 -15.25 -5.14 -5.75
CA GLY A 42 -14.32 -4.09 -5.35
C GLY A 42 -12.88 -4.59 -5.20
N VAL A 43 -12.05 -3.76 -4.59
CA VAL A 43 -10.61 -3.97 -4.46
C VAL A 43 -10.25 -4.70 -3.16
N SER A 44 -9.21 -5.54 -3.22
CA SER A 44 -8.59 -6.14 -2.04
C SER A 44 -7.09 -6.30 -2.25
N PRO A 45 -6.29 -6.41 -1.16
CA PRO A 45 -4.86 -6.66 -1.28
C PRO A 45 -4.55 -7.94 -2.06
N GLU A 46 -5.33 -8.99 -1.84
CA GLU A 46 -5.19 -10.29 -2.50
C GLU A 46 -5.48 -10.22 -3.98
N LEU A 47 -6.48 -9.42 -4.38
CA LEU A 47 -6.82 -9.20 -5.78
C LEU A 47 -5.64 -8.56 -6.52
N TYR A 48 -5.15 -7.44 -6.02
CA TYR A 48 -4.03 -6.74 -6.61
C TYR A 48 -2.75 -7.59 -6.60
N TYR A 49 -2.45 -8.27 -5.50
CA TYR A 49 -1.29 -9.15 -5.40
C TYR A 49 -1.32 -10.27 -6.45
N ASN A 50 -2.43 -10.98 -6.58
CA ASN A 50 -2.57 -12.09 -7.52
C ASN A 50 -2.55 -11.61 -8.98
N ARG A 51 -3.19 -10.47 -9.27
CA ARG A 51 -3.12 -9.84 -10.59
C ARG A 51 -1.70 -9.39 -10.93
N GLY A 52 -0.99 -8.82 -9.96
CA GLY A 52 0.44 -8.49 -10.06
C GLY A 52 1.30 -9.70 -10.39
N ASN A 53 1.06 -10.83 -9.72
CA ASN A 53 1.74 -12.09 -9.99
C ASN A 53 1.49 -12.58 -11.43
N ALA A 54 0.26 -12.45 -11.94
CA ALA A 54 -0.07 -12.82 -13.31
C ALA A 54 0.67 -11.93 -14.34
N TYR A 55 0.68 -10.61 -14.12
CA TYR A 55 1.43 -9.68 -14.96
C TYR A 55 2.95 -9.95 -14.92
N TYR A 56 3.49 -10.23 -13.73
CA TYR A 56 4.91 -10.59 -13.60
C TYR A 56 5.27 -11.84 -14.43
N LYS A 57 4.42 -12.88 -14.38
CA LYS A 57 4.61 -14.11 -15.19
C LYS A 57 4.50 -13.87 -16.69
N MET A 58 3.79 -12.81 -17.10
CA MET A 58 3.70 -12.36 -18.50
C MET A 58 4.88 -11.48 -18.93
N GLY A 59 5.81 -11.13 -18.03
CA GLY A 59 6.90 -10.18 -18.28
C GLY A 59 6.46 -8.73 -18.33
N LYS A 60 5.21 -8.40 -17.95
CA LYS A 60 4.66 -7.04 -17.91
C LYS A 60 4.97 -6.39 -16.56
N TYR A 61 6.23 -5.97 -16.39
CA TYR A 61 6.74 -5.57 -15.07
C TYR A 61 6.12 -4.27 -14.54
N ALA A 62 5.86 -3.26 -15.38
CA ALA A 62 5.17 -2.03 -14.93
C ALA A 62 3.77 -2.32 -14.38
N HIS A 63 3.01 -3.18 -15.07
CA HIS A 63 1.69 -3.61 -14.59
C HIS A 63 1.79 -4.40 -13.27
N ALA A 64 2.81 -5.26 -13.13
CA ALA A 64 3.05 -5.99 -11.90
C ALA A 64 3.37 -5.05 -10.74
N ILE A 65 4.29 -4.09 -10.95
CA ILE A 65 4.69 -3.08 -9.96
C ILE A 65 3.48 -2.26 -9.53
N LEU A 66 2.69 -1.73 -10.48
CA LEU A 66 1.47 -0.98 -10.17
C LEU A 66 0.52 -1.77 -9.25
N ASN A 67 0.29 -3.04 -9.58
CA ASN A 67 -0.60 -3.88 -8.79
C ASN A 67 -0.02 -4.20 -7.40
N TYR A 68 1.29 -4.44 -7.28
CA TYR A 68 1.92 -4.67 -5.98
C TYR A 68 1.92 -3.39 -5.12
N GLU A 69 2.13 -2.22 -5.71
CA GLU A 69 2.03 -0.93 -4.99
C GLU A 69 0.59 -0.70 -4.48
N ARG A 70 -0.43 -0.93 -5.32
CA ARG A 70 -1.85 -0.87 -4.90
C ARG A 70 -2.16 -1.89 -3.79
N ALA A 71 -1.58 -3.09 -3.86
CA ALA A 71 -1.73 -4.09 -2.80
C ALA A 71 -1.08 -3.63 -1.49
N LEU A 72 0.10 -2.97 -1.53
CA LEU A 72 0.79 -2.45 -0.36
C LEU A 72 0.08 -1.25 0.27
N LEU A 73 -0.64 -0.43 -0.50
CA LEU A 73 -1.49 0.61 0.10
C LEU A 73 -2.54 0.02 1.03
N LEU A 74 -3.10 -1.15 0.67
CA LEU A 74 -4.15 -1.82 1.44
C LEU A 74 -3.60 -2.74 2.54
N ALA A 75 -2.41 -3.34 2.32
CA ALA A 75 -1.74 -4.26 3.24
C ALA A 75 -0.23 -3.97 3.36
N PRO A 76 0.16 -2.83 3.96
CA PRO A 76 1.53 -2.35 3.96
C PRO A 76 2.52 -3.26 4.70
N GLY A 77 2.03 -4.07 5.65
CA GLY A 77 2.84 -5.03 6.41
C GLY A 77 3.07 -6.38 5.73
N ASN A 78 2.51 -6.62 4.55
CA ASN A 78 2.58 -7.94 3.92
C ASN A 78 3.97 -8.20 3.31
N PRO A 79 4.74 -9.19 3.82
CA PRO A 79 6.10 -9.45 3.35
C PRO A 79 6.15 -10.05 1.94
N ASP A 80 5.13 -10.83 1.55
CA ASP A 80 5.10 -11.49 0.23
C ASP A 80 4.93 -10.45 -0.88
N ILE A 81 4.08 -9.43 -0.63
CA ILE A 81 3.88 -8.33 -1.58
C ILE A 81 5.17 -7.52 -1.70
N LYS A 82 5.81 -7.17 -0.57
CA LYS A 82 7.09 -6.46 -0.56
C LYS A 82 8.17 -7.21 -1.35
N TYR A 83 8.31 -8.49 -1.10
CA TYR A 83 9.28 -9.34 -1.80
C TYR A 83 9.02 -9.36 -3.32
N ASN A 84 7.77 -9.56 -3.75
CA ASN A 84 7.44 -9.63 -5.16
C ASN A 84 7.57 -8.27 -5.86
N LEU A 85 7.27 -7.17 -5.16
CA LEU A 85 7.54 -5.81 -5.65
C LEU A 85 9.04 -5.58 -5.85
N GLU A 86 9.86 -5.93 -4.87
CA GLU A 86 11.31 -5.83 -4.97
C GLU A 86 11.84 -6.66 -6.15
N LEU A 87 11.36 -7.90 -6.28
CA LEU A 87 11.71 -8.77 -7.40
C LEU A 87 11.31 -8.16 -8.76
N ALA A 88 10.12 -7.53 -8.86
CA ALA A 88 9.69 -6.83 -10.06
C ALA A 88 10.58 -5.62 -10.37
N ASN A 89 10.96 -4.85 -9.35
CA ASN A 89 11.86 -3.69 -9.48
C ASN A 89 13.27 -4.09 -9.95
N THR A 90 13.72 -5.33 -9.73
CA THR A 90 14.99 -5.79 -10.33
C THR A 90 14.93 -5.97 -11.85
N ARG A 91 13.73 -5.99 -12.45
CA ARG A 91 13.47 -6.25 -13.87
C ARG A 91 13.31 -5.01 -14.73
N ILE A 92 13.16 -3.83 -14.10
CA ILE A 92 13.05 -2.55 -14.81
C ILE A 92 14.44 -1.96 -15.08
N ALA A 93 14.50 -1.03 -16.05
CA ALA A 93 15.75 -0.43 -16.48
C ALA A 93 16.30 0.56 -15.44
N ASP A 94 15.42 1.38 -14.86
CA ASP A 94 15.81 2.44 -13.94
C ASP A 94 16.06 1.88 -12.54
N LYS A 95 17.31 1.95 -12.10
CA LYS A 95 17.71 1.63 -10.72
C LYS A 95 18.00 2.91 -9.98
N ILE A 96 16.95 3.51 -9.42
CA ILE A 96 17.05 4.79 -8.72
C ILE A 96 17.41 4.51 -7.28
N GLU A 97 18.58 5.00 -6.84
CA GLU A 97 18.97 4.92 -5.44
C GLU A 97 18.15 5.93 -4.61
N VAL A 98 17.55 5.45 -3.52
CA VAL A 98 16.83 6.32 -2.61
C VAL A 98 17.82 7.22 -1.90
N THR A 99 17.68 8.53 -2.03
CA THR A 99 18.48 9.49 -1.27
C THR A 99 18.27 9.29 0.22
N GLY A 100 19.37 9.31 0.98
CA GLY A 100 19.39 8.99 2.40
C GLY A 100 18.34 9.77 3.19
N THR A 101 17.38 9.04 3.74
CA THR A 101 16.37 9.58 4.66
C THR A 101 16.89 9.48 6.09
N PHE A 102 16.50 10.43 6.95
CA PHE A 102 16.84 10.36 8.37
C PHE A 102 16.34 9.04 8.97
N PHE A 103 17.17 8.32 9.69
CA PHE A 103 16.86 7.01 10.29
C PHE A 103 15.56 7.00 11.12
N ILE A 104 15.21 8.13 11.77
CA ILE A 104 13.97 8.27 12.55
C ILE A 104 12.74 8.17 11.66
N ASN A 105 12.79 8.78 10.45
CA ASN A 105 11.68 8.71 9.50
C ASN A 105 11.50 7.28 8.97
N VAL A 106 12.61 6.60 8.64
CA VAL A 106 12.60 5.19 8.20
C VAL A 106 11.98 4.30 9.29
N TRP A 107 12.40 4.49 10.55
CA TRP A 107 11.86 3.73 11.67
C TRP A 107 10.37 4.00 11.89
N ALA A 108 9.95 5.26 11.84
CA ALA A 108 8.54 5.65 11.98
C ALA A 108 7.67 5.07 10.85
N GLU A 109 8.19 5.03 9.61
CA GLU A 109 7.54 4.39 8.47
C GLU A 109 7.44 2.88 8.65
N GLN A 110 8.52 2.22 9.09
CA GLN A 110 8.50 0.79 9.37
C GLN A 110 7.47 0.42 10.43
N VAL A 111 7.37 1.18 11.53
CA VAL A 111 6.36 0.96 12.58
C VAL A 111 4.95 1.17 12.03
N ARG A 112 4.73 2.24 11.28
CA ARG A 112 3.43 2.53 10.66
C ARG A 112 2.99 1.44 9.70
N ASP A 113 3.93 0.86 8.96
CA ASP A 113 3.67 -0.19 7.97
C ASP A 113 3.43 -1.58 8.59
N TRP A 114 3.48 -1.73 9.92
CA TRP A 114 3.13 -3.01 10.56
C TRP A 114 1.66 -3.38 10.38
N PHE A 115 0.76 -2.39 10.35
CA PHE A 115 -0.67 -2.61 10.24
C PHE A 115 -1.31 -1.63 9.25
N ASN A 116 -2.46 -2.03 8.71
CA ASN A 116 -3.30 -1.14 7.91
C ASN A 116 -4.03 -0.10 8.80
N SER A 117 -4.63 0.92 8.15
CA SER A 117 -5.33 2.02 8.82
C SER A 117 -6.42 1.53 9.80
N ASN A 118 -7.23 0.52 9.42
CA ASN A 118 -8.32 0.01 10.25
C ASN A 118 -7.80 -0.68 11.52
N THR A 119 -6.71 -1.46 11.40
CA THR A 119 -6.09 -2.11 12.56
C THR A 119 -5.49 -1.08 13.51
N TRP A 120 -4.79 -0.06 12.98
CA TRP A 120 -4.28 1.04 13.79
C TRP A 120 -5.41 1.80 14.50
N ALA A 121 -6.53 2.10 13.82
CA ALA A 121 -7.70 2.73 14.42
C ALA A 121 -8.29 1.88 15.56
N THR A 122 -8.38 0.56 15.37
CA THR A 122 -8.84 -0.37 16.41
C THR A 122 -7.92 -0.35 17.62
N ILE A 123 -6.60 -0.41 17.42
CA ILE A 123 -5.60 -0.32 18.50
C ILE A 123 -5.74 1.01 19.25
N ALA A 124 -5.93 2.13 18.52
CA ALA A 124 -6.10 3.45 19.13
C ALA A 124 -7.32 3.50 20.06
N VAL A 125 -8.47 2.99 19.60
CA VAL A 125 -9.71 2.96 20.41
C VAL A 125 -9.56 2.05 21.63
N VAL A 126 -9.03 0.84 21.47
CA VAL A 126 -8.83 -0.10 22.58
C VAL A 126 -7.86 0.48 23.61
N ALA A 127 -6.74 1.03 23.18
CA ALA A 127 -5.76 1.65 24.08
C ALA A 127 -6.36 2.88 24.80
N PHE A 128 -7.20 3.68 24.14
CA PHE A 128 -7.89 4.80 24.75
C PHE A 128 -8.88 4.37 25.83
N LEU A 129 -9.66 3.29 25.58
CA LEU A 129 -10.56 2.73 26.59
C LEU A 129 -9.79 2.21 27.80
N LEU A 130 -8.66 1.53 27.58
CA LEU A 130 -7.78 1.07 28.65
C LEU A 130 -7.16 2.23 29.45
N PHE A 131 -6.79 3.33 28.76
CA PHE A 131 -6.38 4.56 29.41
C PHE A 131 -7.47 5.10 30.36
N ILE A 132 -8.74 5.15 29.91
CA ILE A 132 -9.86 5.60 30.73
C ILE A 132 -10.00 4.71 31.97
N VAL A 133 -9.90 3.39 31.83
CA VAL A 133 -9.95 2.45 32.96
C VAL A 133 -8.83 2.76 33.96
N GLY A 134 -7.61 2.91 33.51
CA GLY A 134 -6.47 3.27 34.36
C GLY A 134 -6.64 4.62 35.05
N LEU A 135 -7.19 5.60 34.32
CA LEU A 135 -7.48 6.95 34.86
C LEU A 135 -8.57 6.89 35.94
N VAL A 136 -9.64 6.13 35.73
CA VAL A 136 -10.69 5.92 36.74
C VAL A 136 -10.11 5.26 37.99
N VAL A 137 -9.29 4.24 37.86
CA VAL A 137 -8.58 3.63 38.99
C VAL A 137 -7.71 4.65 39.71
N TYR A 138 -6.96 5.47 38.98
CA TYR A 138 -6.14 6.53 39.58
C TYR A 138 -6.94 7.56 40.34
N LEU A 139 -8.07 8.05 39.78
CA LEU A 139 -8.87 9.13 40.35
C LEU A 139 -9.74 8.69 41.53
N PHE A 140 -10.34 7.52 41.44
CA PHE A 140 -11.31 7.03 42.41
C PHE A 140 -10.73 6.12 43.51
N THR A 141 -9.43 5.81 43.48
CA THR A 141 -8.76 5.09 44.54
C THR A 141 -8.33 6.04 45.66
N ASP A 142 -8.77 5.72 46.90
CA ASP A 142 -8.45 6.52 48.09
C ASP A 142 -6.92 6.56 48.37
N ALA A 143 -6.51 7.60 49.11
CA ALA A 143 -5.11 7.80 49.48
C ALA A 143 -4.55 6.63 50.35
N MET A 144 -5.40 5.89 51.07
CA MET A 144 -5.00 4.69 51.81
C MET A 144 -4.51 3.55 50.91
N HIS A 145 -4.93 3.50 49.64
CA HIS A 145 -4.56 2.46 48.67
C HIS A 145 -3.53 2.96 47.63
N MET A 146 -2.49 3.67 48.08
CA MET A 146 -1.46 4.28 47.21
C MET A 146 -0.83 3.34 46.18
N ARG A 147 -0.72 2.04 46.47
CA ARG A 147 -0.16 1.06 45.50
C ARG A 147 -1.09 0.92 44.27
N ILE A 148 -2.40 0.79 44.51
CA ILE A 148 -3.39 0.66 43.43
C ILE A 148 -3.44 1.94 42.60
N LYS A 149 -3.42 3.10 43.28
CA LYS A 149 -3.38 4.42 42.62
C LYS A 149 -2.16 4.57 41.70
N LYS A 150 -0.97 4.18 42.16
CA LYS A 150 0.24 4.18 41.34
C LYS A 150 0.13 3.23 40.14
N ILE A 151 -0.43 2.03 40.32
CA ILE A 151 -0.67 1.09 39.22
C ILE A 151 -1.58 1.72 38.19
N GLY A 152 -2.70 2.36 38.59
CA GLY A 152 -3.60 3.07 37.68
C GLY A 152 -2.89 4.13 36.85
N PHE A 153 -2.03 4.94 37.48
CA PHE A 153 -1.25 5.96 36.77
C PHE A 153 -0.23 5.37 35.79
N PHE A 154 0.60 4.44 36.24
CA PHE A 154 1.64 3.82 35.41
C PHE A 154 1.05 2.93 34.30
N PHE A 155 -0.19 2.50 34.41
CA PHE A 155 -0.90 1.82 33.36
C PHE A 155 -1.55 2.81 32.38
N ALA A 156 -2.18 3.88 32.88
CA ALA A 156 -2.88 4.85 32.06
C ALA A 156 -1.92 5.59 31.11
N LEU A 157 -0.78 6.07 31.61
CA LEU A 157 0.13 6.87 30.81
C LEU A 157 0.65 6.17 29.53
N PRO A 158 1.17 4.93 29.59
CA PRO A 158 1.54 4.18 28.40
C PRO A 158 0.37 3.95 27.42
N MET A 159 -0.83 3.66 27.95
CA MET A 159 -2.01 3.44 27.11
C MET A 159 -2.41 4.71 26.34
N LEU A 160 -2.27 5.89 26.95
CA LEU A 160 -2.48 7.17 26.27
C LEU A 160 -1.46 7.37 25.14
N ILE A 161 -0.18 7.08 25.41
CA ILE A 161 0.88 7.20 24.40
C ILE A 161 0.64 6.25 23.23
N ILE A 162 0.32 4.99 23.53
CA ILE A 162 -0.02 3.99 22.49
C ILE A 162 -1.21 4.44 21.65
N SER A 163 -2.27 4.94 22.30
CA SER A 163 -3.44 5.45 21.60
C SER A 163 -3.10 6.62 20.66
N ALA A 164 -2.29 7.58 21.12
CA ALA A 164 -1.86 8.72 20.30
C ALA A 164 -1.01 8.29 19.10
N VAL A 165 -0.05 7.38 19.30
CA VAL A 165 0.78 6.82 18.22
C VAL A 165 -0.08 6.03 17.23
N ALA A 166 -0.98 5.18 17.72
CA ALA A 166 -1.85 4.39 16.87
C ALA A 166 -2.82 5.27 16.05
N LEU A 167 -3.38 6.31 16.67
CA LEU A 167 -4.26 7.26 15.99
C LEU A 167 -3.50 8.02 14.88
N SER A 168 -2.31 8.53 15.19
CA SER A 168 -1.48 9.23 14.19
C SER A 168 -1.09 8.31 13.04
N SER A 169 -0.77 7.04 13.31
CA SER A 169 -0.46 6.03 12.30
C SER A 169 -1.68 5.70 11.42
N ALA A 170 -2.87 5.57 12.04
CA ALA A 170 -4.12 5.34 11.30
C ALA A 170 -4.43 6.49 10.34
N ILE A 171 -4.30 7.75 10.79
CA ILE A 171 -4.55 8.93 9.96
C ILE A 171 -3.53 9.01 8.82
N ALA A 172 -2.24 8.83 9.12
CA ALA A 172 -1.19 8.89 8.11
C ALA A 172 -1.38 7.81 7.02
N GLN A 173 -1.75 6.59 7.41
CA GLN A 173 -2.00 5.49 6.49
C GLN A 173 -3.24 5.73 5.63
N ASN A 174 -4.33 6.23 6.24
CA ASN A 174 -5.53 6.60 5.51
C ASN A 174 -5.26 7.73 4.50
N ASN A 175 -4.49 8.74 4.89
CA ASN A 175 -4.11 9.83 3.99
C ASN A 175 -3.27 9.31 2.81
N ARG A 176 -2.37 8.35 3.05
CA ARG A 176 -1.57 7.73 1.97
C ARG A 176 -2.44 6.99 0.96
N CYS A 177 -3.43 6.21 1.44
CA CYS A 177 -4.38 5.50 0.57
C CYS A 177 -5.23 6.45 -0.29
N ASN A 178 -5.52 7.67 0.20
CA ASN A 178 -6.40 8.62 -0.49
C ASN A 178 -5.63 9.72 -1.24
N ALA A 179 -4.31 9.77 -1.13
CA ALA A 179 -3.52 10.86 -1.70
C ALA A 179 -3.43 10.81 -3.23
N HIS A 180 -3.46 9.60 -3.81
CA HIS A 180 -3.30 9.36 -5.26
C HIS A 180 -2.18 10.20 -5.89
N ASN A 181 -1.10 10.38 -5.13
CA ASN A 181 0.03 11.23 -5.49
C ASN A 181 1.27 10.44 -5.92
N GLU A 182 1.12 9.16 -6.17
CA GLU A 182 2.16 8.28 -6.70
C GLU A 182 1.67 7.64 -7.99
N ALA A 183 2.58 7.41 -8.93
CA ALA A 183 2.25 6.80 -10.22
C ALA A 183 3.42 5.93 -10.73
N ILE A 184 3.11 5.04 -11.68
CA ILE A 184 4.09 4.23 -12.40
C ILE A 184 4.17 4.70 -13.84
N VAL A 185 5.38 4.83 -14.37
CA VAL A 185 5.63 5.14 -15.79
C VAL A 185 5.28 3.91 -16.63
N PHE A 186 4.46 4.12 -17.69
CA PHE A 186 4.03 3.08 -18.62
C PHE A 186 4.60 3.25 -20.04
N ALA A 187 5.13 4.45 -20.34
CA ALA A 187 5.85 4.64 -21.60
C ALA A 187 7.15 3.84 -21.57
N PRO A 188 7.54 3.14 -22.66
CA PRO A 188 8.82 2.45 -22.74
C PRO A 188 10.00 3.36 -22.39
N GLU A 189 9.90 4.62 -22.84
CA GLU A 189 10.85 5.69 -22.57
C GLU A 189 10.10 7.02 -22.60
N VAL A 190 10.35 7.91 -21.63
CA VAL A 190 9.80 9.26 -21.59
C VAL A 190 10.83 10.26 -21.10
N ALA A 191 11.02 11.35 -21.88
CA ALA A 191 11.89 12.46 -21.49
C ALA A 191 11.18 13.34 -20.45
N VAL A 192 11.82 13.54 -19.31
CA VAL A 192 11.39 14.48 -18.29
C VAL A 192 11.97 15.84 -18.59
N LYS A 193 11.11 16.87 -18.66
CA LYS A 193 11.43 18.21 -19.14
C LYS A 193 11.48 19.23 -18.03
N SER A 194 12.17 20.35 -18.28
CA SER A 194 12.30 21.46 -17.34
C SER A 194 11.04 22.33 -17.21
N SER A 195 10.11 22.23 -18.18
CA SER A 195 8.85 22.98 -18.21
C SER A 195 7.73 22.17 -18.83
N PRO A 196 6.44 22.48 -18.54
CA PRO A 196 5.28 21.78 -19.07
C PRO A 196 4.98 22.14 -20.53
N ALA A 197 5.95 21.89 -21.42
CA ALA A 197 5.86 22.16 -22.85
C ALA A 197 6.77 21.24 -23.66
N ASP A 198 6.41 20.97 -24.93
CA ASP A 198 7.23 20.15 -25.82
C ASP A 198 8.61 20.76 -26.10
N SER A 199 8.72 22.10 -26.05
CA SER A 199 9.96 22.86 -26.20
C SER A 199 10.84 22.89 -24.97
N GLY A 200 10.39 22.33 -23.82
CA GLY A 200 11.19 22.27 -22.59
C GLY A 200 12.48 21.48 -22.78
N THR A 201 13.55 21.91 -22.09
CA THR A 201 14.84 21.20 -22.11
C THR A 201 14.67 19.84 -21.44
N GLU A 202 15.20 18.79 -22.05
CA GLU A 202 15.25 17.46 -21.47
C GLU A 202 16.25 17.43 -20.32
N LEU A 203 15.79 16.97 -19.14
CA LEU A 203 16.58 16.87 -17.92
C LEU A 203 17.16 15.47 -17.75
N PHE A 204 16.31 14.47 -17.89
CA PHE A 204 16.63 13.04 -17.80
C PHE A 204 15.53 12.22 -18.47
N ILE A 205 15.78 10.93 -18.62
CA ILE A 205 14.86 9.98 -19.24
C ILE A 205 14.38 9.00 -18.16
N LEU A 206 13.09 8.63 -18.19
CA LEU A 206 12.52 7.56 -17.39
C LEU A 206 12.01 6.44 -18.29
N HIS A 207 12.09 5.23 -17.75
CA HIS A 207 11.64 4.02 -18.44
C HIS A 207 10.41 3.40 -17.76
N GLU A 208 9.76 2.50 -18.47
CA GLU A 208 8.62 1.73 -18.01
C GLU A 208 8.89 1.04 -16.64
N GLY A 209 7.94 1.18 -15.73
CA GLY A 209 7.99 0.59 -14.39
C GLY A 209 8.54 1.51 -13.30
N THR A 210 9.10 2.65 -13.67
CA THR A 210 9.65 3.60 -12.69
C THR A 210 8.53 4.26 -11.89
N LYS A 211 8.66 4.24 -10.56
CA LYS A 211 7.74 4.91 -9.64
C LYS A 211 8.10 6.39 -9.51
N VAL A 212 7.08 7.23 -9.59
CA VAL A 212 7.20 8.70 -9.46
C VAL A 212 6.20 9.24 -8.47
N THR A 213 6.54 10.34 -7.80
CA THR A 213 5.62 11.11 -6.95
C THR A 213 5.09 12.30 -7.74
N LEU A 214 3.77 12.42 -7.82
CA LEU A 214 3.06 13.50 -8.51
C LEU A 214 3.05 14.77 -7.66
N ARG A 215 3.21 15.92 -8.28
CA ARG A 215 3.22 17.24 -7.65
C ARG A 215 2.12 18.11 -8.23
N GLU A 216 2.44 18.91 -9.20
CA GLU A 216 1.54 19.86 -9.84
C GLU A 216 1.16 19.38 -11.23
N GLN A 217 -0.06 19.65 -11.65
CA GLN A 217 -0.53 19.35 -12.99
C GLN A 217 -0.87 20.65 -13.74
N VAL A 218 -0.34 20.80 -14.95
CA VAL A 218 -0.61 21.91 -15.85
C VAL A 218 -1.02 21.37 -17.22
N GLY A 219 -2.31 21.42 -17.52
CA GLY A 219 -2.87 20.86 -18.73
C GLY A 219 -2.61 19.35 -18.87
N GLU A 220 -1.91 18.94 -19.92
CA GLU A 220 -1.54 17.54 -20.17
C GLU A 220 -0.20 17.13 -19.54
N TRP A 221 0.44 18.00 -18.78
CA TRP A 221 1.74 17.79 -18.13
C TRP A 221 1.57 17.66 -16.63
N VAL A 222 2.39 16.83 -16.02
CA VAL A 222 2.49 16.67 -14.58
C VAL A 222 3.93 16.77 -14.12
N GLU A 223 4.18 17.57 -13.08
CA GLU A 223 5.48 17.59 -12.41
C GLU A 223 5.62 16.34 -11.56
N VAL A 224 6.72 15.63 -11.75
CA VAL A 224 7.05 14.42 -11.00
C VAL A 224 8.36 14.58 -10.27
N THR A 225 8.47 13.85 -9.14
CA THR A 225 9.73 13.69 -8.39
C THR A 225 10.07 12.22 -8.34
N ILE A 226 11.31 11.83 -8.63
CA ILE A 226 11.82 10.48 -8.46
C ILE A 226 12.53 10.30 -7.11
N SER A 227 12.85 9.06 -6.74
CA SER A 227 13.36 8.72 -5.39
C SER A 227 14.72 9.35 -5.04
N ASP A 228 15.50 9.78 -6.01
CA ASP A 228 16.77 10.51 -5.82
C ASP A 228 16.59 12.01 -5.55
N GLY A 229 15.33 12.52 -5.64
CA GLY A 229 14.97 13.91 -5.45
C GLY A 229 14.95 14.75 -6.72
N ASN A 230 15.36 14.22 -7.87
CA ASN A 230 15.25 14.91 -9.15
C ASN A 230 13.78 15.09 -9.55
N ARG A 231 13.46 16.21 -10.21
CA ARG A 231 12.10 16.55 -10.61
C ARG A 231 12.05 17.17 -11.98
N GLY A 232 10.87 17.10 -12.59
CA GLY A 232 10.56 17.74 -13.85
C GLY A 232 9.22 17.33 -14.39
N TRP A 233 8.91 17.70 -15.61
CA TRP A 233 7.59 17.56 -16.22
C TRP A 233 7.57 16.44 -17.25
N LEU A 234 6.49 15.63 -17.22
CA LEU A 234 6.22 14.63 -18.24
C LEU A 234 4.71 14.63 -18.61
N PRO A 235 4.35 14.10 -19.78
CA PRO A 235 2.95 14.01 -20.20
C PRO A 235 2.17 13.02 -19.32
N ILE A 236 1.01 13.43 -18.80
CA ILE A 236 0.18 12.60 -17.90
C ILE A 236 -0.23 11.27 -18.52
N LYS A 237 -0.39 11.19 -19.83
CA LYS A 237 -0.73 9.97 -20.58
C LYS A 237 0.34 8.86 -20.52
N THR A 238 1.55 9.19 -20.03
CA THR A 238 2.68 8.25 -19.93
C THR A 238 2.76 7.52 -18.60
N ILE A 239 1.87 7.85 -17.67
CA ILE A 239 1.84 7.30 -16.33
C ILE A 239 0.47 6.74 -15.96
N GLU A 240 0.43 5.84 -14.98
CA GLU A 240 -0.81 5.39 -14.34
C GLU A 240 -0.71 5.56 -12.82
N VAL A 241 -1.74 6.19 -12.23
CA VAL A 241 -1.80 6.51 -10.79
C VAL A 241 -2.03 5.23 -9.98
N ILE A 242 -1.36 5.16 -8.84
CA ILE A 242 -1.45 4.04 -7.89
C ILE A 242 -2.74 4.08 -7.08
#